data_42c7703cc36e22d4d7984ad86e0a62ae
#
_entry.id   42c7703cc36e22d4d7984ad86e0a62ae
#
_cell.length_a   1.000
_cell.length_b   1.000
_cell.length_c   1.000
_cell.angle_alpha   90.00
_cell.angle_beta   90.00
_cell.angle_gamma   90.00
#
_symmetry.space_group_name_H-M   'P 1'
#
loop_
_entity.id
_entity.type
_entity.pdbx_description
1 polymer ?
#
loop_
_entity_poly.entity_id
_entity_poly.type
_entity_poly.pdbx_seq_one_letter_code
_entity_poly.pdbx_strand_id
1 'polypeptide(L)'
;MLKWNSLWCVDNVAADGHAPGEAAPMRTTLDEELMTLAITVAATARRRSAPNPWVGAVVVTSDGMQFEGATAPAGGPHAEVTALAAARAAGAELAGATLYSTLEPCSHHGRTPPCTDAILAAGVRRVVVGIEDPDPQVAGRGLVQLQRGGCDVEVGVCAEQIAEQLRPYLHHRTTGRPYVVLKLAATLDGRIAARDGSSQWITSPQARQRVHELRAESQAICTGAGTVRADDPELTVRHVDGSDPRRVVVGAAPANAKVHPCLEWDGPLEGLLDRLGAEGVLQLLVESGPRLAASFHRGGLVNRYVLHLAPAFAGGDAPGLFAGDGAGTISELWRGRVVSVCALGPDLEVVVER
;
A
#
# COMPACT_ATOMS: atom_id res chain seq x y z
N MET A 1 6.69 -20.79 29.45
CA MET A 1 5.70 -20.22 28.49
C MET A 1 6.43 -19.26 27.58
N LEU A 2 6.89 -19.74 26.44
CA LEU A 2 7.60 -18.96 25.43
C LEU A 2 6.56 -18.12 24.65
N LYS A 3 6.73 -16.80 24.66
CA LYS A 3 5.93 -15.86 23.85
C LYS A 3 6.28 -16.07 22.38
N TRP A 4 5.37 -16.65 21.62
CA TRP A 4 5.40 -16.68 20.16
C TRP A 4 4.87 -15.33 19.65
N ASN A 5 5.74 -14.32 19.56
CA ASN A 5 5.48 -13.06 18.90
C ASN A 5 6.64 -12.79 17.94
N SER A 6 6.66 -13.50 16.83
CA SER A 6 7.40 -13.09 15.64
C SER A 6 6.61 -13.57 14.43
N LEU A 7 6.03 -12.63 13.70
CA LEU A 7 5.52 -12.83 12.36
C LEU A 7 6.69 -13.33 11.48
N TRP A 8 6.66 -14.61 11.15
CA TRP A 8 7.53 -15.14 10.09
C TRP A 8 6.96 -14.69 8.76
N CYS A 9 7.39 -13.53 8.27
CA CYS A 9 7.23 -13.16 6.87
C CYS A 9 8.50 -13.58 6.14
N VAL A 10 8.35 -14.37 5.10
CA VAL A 10 9.43 -14.63 4.15
C VAL A 10 9.21 -13.67 2.99
N ASP A 11 9.90 -12.52 3.04
CA ASP A 11 9.95 -11.58 1.93
C ASP A 11 10.97 -12.09 0.90
N ASN A 12 10.57 -12.12 -0.37
CA ASN A 12 11.36 -12.62 -1.51
C ASN A 12 11.73 -14.12 -1.43
N VAL A 13 10.83 -14.97 -1.92
CA VAL A 13 11.20 -16.32 -2.32
C VAL A 13 12.02 -16.20 -3.60
N ALA A 14 13.35 -16.27 -3.48
CA ALA A 14 14.26 -16.28 -4.62
C ALA A 14 13.93 -17.45 -5.56
N ALA A 15 13.78 -17.17 -6.84
CA ALA A 15 13.45 -18.17 -7.87
C ALA A 15 14.63 -19.09 -8.24
N ASP A 16 15.79 -18.92 -7.61
CA ASP A 16 16.99 -19.70 -7.92
C ASP A 16 17.27 -20.69 -6.80
N GLY A 17 17.17 -21.98 -7.16
CA GLY A 17 17.33 -23.13 -6.27
C GLY A 17 18.75 -23.36 -5.74
N HIS A 18 19.38 -22.32 -5.18
CA HIS A 18 20.61 -22.44 -4.39
C HIS A 18 20.26 -22.29 -2.92
N ALA A 19 20.66 -23.28 -2.14
CA ALA A 19 20.59 -23.20 -0.68
C ALA A 19 21.30 -21.93 -0.21
N PRO A 20 20.74 -21.17 0.78
CA PRO A 20 21.40 -19.99 1.29
C PRO A 20 22.69 -20.42 2.00
N GLY A 21 23.83 -20.20 1.37
CA GLY A 21 25.07 -20.04 2.08
C GLY A 21 24.89 -18.83 3.01
N GLU A 22 25.30 -18.94 4.28
CA GLU A 22 25.32 -17.85 5.23
C GLU A 22 26.03 -16.64 4.62
N ALA A 23 25.29 -15.72 4.02
CA ALA A 23 25.80 -14.41 3.62
C ALA A 23 26.17 -13.68 4.90
N ALA A 24 27.44 -13.34 5.08
CA ALA A 24 27.87 -12.46 6.13
C ALA A 24 26.99 -11.18 6.10
N PRO A 25 26.51 -10.64 7.25
CA PRO A 25 25.67 -9.47 7.27
C PRO A 25 26.40 -8.33 6.55
N MET A 26 25.88 -7.88 5.41
CA MET A 26 26.36 -6.66 4.76
C MET A 26 26.18 -5.52 5.76
N ARG A 27 27.27 -4.80 6.09
CA ARG A 27 27.19 -3.59 6.90
C ARG A 27 26.42 -2.56 6.10
N THR A 28 25.21 -2.20 6.55
CA THR A 28 24.44 -1.08 6.01
C THR A 28 25.22 0.22 6.21
N THR A 29 25.13 1.12 5.23
CA THR A 29 25.71 2.46 5.37
C THR A 29 24.83 3.27 6.33
N LEU A 30 25.39 4.33 6.93
CA LEU A 30 24.62 5.25 7.78
C LEU A 30 23.41 5.84 7.01
N ASP A 31 23.59 6.12 5.72
CA ASP A 31 22.50 6.64 4.88
C ASP A 31 21.37 5.63 4.71
N GLU A 32 21.70 4.34 4.56
CA GLU A 32 20.68 3.26 4.48
C GLU A 32 19.95 3.07 5.81
N GLU A 33 20.65 3.19 6.94
CA GLU A 33 20.03 3.12 8.28
C GLU A 33 19.03 4.27 8.49
N LEU A 34 19.41 5.50 8.17
CA LEU A 34 18.57 6.68 8.32
C LEU A 34 17.42 6.72 7.32
N MET A 35 17.64 6.24 6.09
CA MET A 35 16.58 6.08 5.12
C MET A 35 15.60 4.97 5.54
N THR A 36 16.05 3.87 6.11
CA THR A 36 15.20 2.82 6.68
C THR A 36 14.35 3.37 7.83
N LEU A 37 14.90 4.25 8.66
CA LEU A 37 14.13 4.98 9.67
C LEU A 37 13.04 5.85 9.01
N ALA A 38 13.40 6.61 7.97
CA ALA A 38 12.43 7.41 7.20
C ALA A 38 11.31 6.55 6.60
N ILE A 39 11.62 5.36 6.06
CA ILE A 39 10.63 4.37 5.56
C ILE A 39 9.68 3.94 6.69
N THR A 40 10.22 3.67 7.88
CA THR A 40 9.42 3.28 9.05
C THR A 40 8.49 4.40 9.48
N VAL A 41 8.99 5.63 9.51
CA VAL A 41 8.21 6.84 9.81
C VAL A 41 7.11 7.06 8.76
N ALA A 42 7.41 6.89 7.47
CA ALA A 42 6.43 6.97 6.37
C ALA A 42 5.24 6.03 6.56
N ALA A 43 5.50 4.78 7.01
CA ALA A 43 4.45 3.79 7.22
C ALA A 43 3.35 4.28 8.19
N THR A 44 3.68 5.14 9.16
CA THR A 44 2.73 5.71 10.12
C THR A 44 1.68 6.64 9.47
N ALA A 45 1.99 7.20 8.29
CA ALA A 45 1.11 8.10 7.54
C ALA A 45 0.19 7.38 6.54
N ARG A 46 0.47 6.10 6.21
CA ARG A 46 -0.21 5.38 5.11
C ARG A 46 -1.73 5.43 5.17
N ARG A 47 -2.32 5.34 6.37
CA ARG A 47 -3.77 5.26 6.58
C ARG A 47 -4.48 6.62 6.68
N ARG A 48 -3.72 7.75 6.57
CA ARG A 48 -4.26 9.09 6.84
C ARG A 48 -3.83 10.17 5.86
N SER A 49 -2.78 9.97 5.06
CA SER A 49 -2.21 11.01 4.19
C SER A 49 -2.93 11.17 2.86
N ALA A 50 -3.64 10.14 2.37
CA ALA A 50 -4.27 10.16 1.05
C ALA A 50 -5.16 11.41 0.85
N PRO A 51 -5.14 11.99 -0.38
CA PRO A 51 -4.52 11.54 -1.62
C PRO A 51 -3.02 11.87 -1.73
N ASN A 52 -2.39 12.45 -0.68
CA ASN A 52 -0.95 12.68 -0.66
C ASN A 52 -0.21 11.36 -0.46
N PRO A 53 1.03 11.22 -0.99
CA PRO A 53 1.88 10.09 -0.68
C PRO A 53 2.24 10.08 0.81
N TRP A 54 2.41 8.89 1.35
CA TRP A 54 2.87 8.72 2.74
C TRP A 54 4.41 8.74 2.76
N VAL A 55 4.94 9.93 2.89
CA VAL A 55 6.39 10.21 2.94
C VAL A 55 6.85 10.24 4.39
N GLY A 56 8.08 9.79 4.62
CA GLY A 56 8.81 9.97 5.86
C GLY A 56 10.07 10.75 5.62
N ALA A 57 10.44 11.58 6.59
CA ALA A 57 11.67 12.33 6.56
C ALA A 57 12.40 12.24 7.91
N VAL A 58 13.73 12.27 7.87
CA VAL A 58 14.61 12.36 9.04
C VAL A 58 15.58 13.50 8.84
N VAL A 59 15.66 14.41 9.79
CA VAL A 59 16.69 15.47 9.84
C VAL A 59 17.75 15.07 10.83
N VAL A 60 19.01 15.11 10.43
CA VAL A 60 20.18 14.86 11.29
C VAL A 60 20.99 16.15 11.36
N THR A 61 21.11 16.72 12.54
CA THR A 61 21.88 17.92 12.78
C THR A 61 23.41 17.66 12.77
N SER A 62 24.21 18.70 12.68
CA SER A 62 25.68 18.56 12.67
C SER A 62 26.26 17.96 13.95
N ASP A 63 25.55 18.06 15.08
CA ASP A 63 25.88 17.44 16.36
C ASP A 63 25.25 16.03 16.54
N GLY A 64 24.58 15.51 15.52
CA GLY A 64 24.04 14.13 15.47
C GLY A 64 22.67 13.93 16.07
N MET A 65 21.94 14.98 16.46
CA MET A 65 20.53 14.84 16.87
C MET A 65 19.66 14.47 15.67
N GLN A 66 18.63 13.63 15.91
CA GLN A 66 17.73 13.12 14.86
C GLN A 66 16.29 13.58 15.14
N PHE A 67 15.61 14.02 14.10
CA PHE A 67 14.19 14.46 14.16
C PHE A 67 13.40 13.85 13.01
N GLU A 68 12.30 13.24 13.36
CA GLU A 68 11.44 12.51 12.42
C GLU A 68 10.23 13.34 12.00
N GLY A 69 9.76 13.10 10.79
CA GLY A 69 8.53 13.69 10.28
C GLY A 69 7.82 12.76 9.30
N ALA A 70 6.51 12.66 9.40
CA ALA A 70 5.66 11.94 8.45
C ALA A 70 4.66 12.91 7.81
N THR A 71 4.22 12.60 6.59
CA THR A 71 3.14 13.35 5.92
C THR A 71 1.90 13.42 6.79
N ALA A 72 1.43 14.62 7.08
CA ALA A 72 0.19 14.85 7.80
C ALA A 72 -1.04 14.55 6.91
N PRO A 73 -2.26 14.45 7.48
CA PRO A 73 -3.50 14.41 6.70
C PRO A 73 -3.58 15.53 5.67
N ALA A 74 -4.35 15.30 4.59
CA ALA A 74 -4.45 16.21 3.44
C ALA A 74 -4.72 17.68 3.88
N GLY A 75 -3.86 18.59 3.42
CA GLY A 75 -3.86 20.01 3.82
C GLY A 75 -2.92 20.34 4.97
N GLY A 76 -2.38 19.35 5.68
CA GLY A 76 -1.33 19.52 6.67
C GLY A 76 0.08 19.51 6.07
N PRO A 77 1.14 19.68 6.90
CA PRO A 77 2.51 19.73 6.45
C PRO A 77 2.99 18.39 5.89
N HIS A 78 3.93 18.45 4.94
CA HIS A 78 4.63 17.30 4.42
C HIS A 78 5.71 16.82 5.43
N ALA A 79 6.24 15.62 5.19
CA ALA A 79 7.18 14.95 6.09
C ALA A 79 8.41 15.82 6.42
N GLU A 80 8.99 16.45 5.41
CA GLU A 80 10.19 17.28 5.54
C GLU A 80 9.92 18.47 6.45
N VAL A 81 8.81 19.17 6.23
CA VAL A 81 8.39 20.32 7.03
C VAL A 81 8.09 19.89 8.47
N THR A 82 7.51 18.71 8.66
CA THR A 82 7.23 18.13 9.98
C THR A 82 8.54 17.84 10.74
N ALA A 83 9.53 17.22 10.09
CA ALA A 83 10.82 16.93 10.68
C ALA A 83 11.61 18.22 11.04
N LEU A 84 11.62 19.20 10.13
CA LEU A 84 12.25 20.51 10.38
C LEU A 84 11.55 21.27 11.53
N ALA A 85 10.24 21.18 11.64
CA ALA A 85 9.49 21.79 12.73
C ALA A 85 9.80 21.14 14.08
N ALA A 86 9.93 19.81 14.11
CA ALA A 86 10.33 19.07 15.31
C ALA A 86 11.73 19.50 15.80
N ALA A 87 12.68 19.63 14.89
CA ALA A 87 14.03 20.10 15.22
C ALA A 87 14.03 21.54 15.78
N ARG A 88 13.28 22.45 15.15
CA ARG A 88 13.13 23.82 15.63
C ARG A 88 12.49 23.89 17.03
N ALA A 89 11.46 23.08 17.26
CA ALA A 89 10.79 23.02 18.57
C ALA A 89 11.71 22.52 19.68
N ALA A 90 12.70 21.68 19.35
CA ALA A 90 13.75 21.22 20.25
C ALA A 90 14.90 22.23 20.42
N GLY A 91 14.88 23.35 19.70
CA GLY A 91 15.96 24.35 19.73
C GLY A 91 17.24 23.91 19.00
N ALA A 92 17.12 22.90 18.10
CA ALA A 92 18.28 22.38 17.38
C ALA A 92 18.73 23.32 16.26
N GLU A 93 20.06 23.40 16.04
CA GLU A 93 20.65 24.13 14.92
C GLU A 93 20.50 23.30 13.63
N LEU A 94 19.87 23.89 12.63
CA LEU A 94 19.59 23.22 11.35
C LEU A 94 20.62 23.55 10.27
N ALA A 95 21.42 24.61 10.46
CA ALA A 95 22.49 24.96 9.52
C ALA A 95 23.49 23.82 9.42
N GLY A 96 23.77 23.36 8.22
CA GLY A 96 24.66 22.23 7.97
C GLY A 96 24.08 20.85 8.19
N ALA A 97 22.79 20.73 8.57
CA ALA A 97 22.10 19.45 8.75
C ALA A 97 22.00 18.64 7.44
N THR A 98 21.78 17.33 7.59
CA THR A 98 21.37 16.42 6.50
C THR A 98 19.90 16.06 6.65
N LEU A 99 19.16 16.11 5.55
CA LEU A 99 17.76 15.68 5.51
C LEU A 99 17.64 14.44 4.62
N TYR A 100 16.98 13.40 5.14
CA TYR A 100 16.59 12.19 4.43
C TYR A 100 15.10 12.26 4.12
N SER A 101 14.70 12.01 2.88
CA SER A 101 13.28 11.96 2.48
C SER A 101 13.04 10.75 1.59
N THR A 102 12.00 9.98 1.88
CA THR A 102 11.66 8.79 1.09
C THR A 102 11.22 9.14 -0.34
N LEU A 103 10.67 10.34 -0.58
CA LEU A 103 10.26 10.83 -1.88
C LEU A 103 10.87 12.22 -2.13
N GLU A 104 11.05 12.57 -3.39
CA GLU A 104 11.52 13.89 -3.81
C GLU A 104 10.73 15.02 -3.15
N PRO A 105 11.40 16.00 -2.47
CA PRO A 105 10.73 17.17 -1.90
C PRO A 105 10.07 18.03 -2.98
N CYS A 106 8.79 18.38 -2.79
CA CYS A 106 8.04 19.16 -3.76
C CYS A 106 8.59 20.58 -3.92
N SER A 107 8.55 21.08 -5.18
CA SER A 107 9.04 22.42 -5.59
C SER A 107 7.92 23.37 -6.05
N HIS A 108 6.67 22.92 -6.03
CA HIS A 108 5.52 23.70 -6.46
C HIS A 108 4.63 24.11 -5.28
N HIS A 109 3.92 25.21 -5.41
CA HIS A 109 2.88 25.62 -4.49
C HIS A 109 1.62 24.78 -4.75
N GLY A 110 1.31 23.89 -3.80
CA GLY A 110 0.09 23.14 -3.78
C GLY A 110 -0.88 23.72 -2.74
N ARG A 111 -1.43 22.86 -1.86
CA ARG A 111 -2.17 23.27 -0.66
C ARG A 111 -1.25 23.82 0.42
N THR A 112 0.04 23.48 0.35
CA THR A 112 1.11 23.94 1.24
C THR A 112 2.23 24.57 0.43
N PRO A 113 3.07 25.45 1.02
CA PRO A 113 4.27 25.92 0.37
C PRO A 113 5.24 24.78 0.02
N PRO A 114 6.16 25.00 -0.98
CA PRO A 114 7.14 24.01 -1.39
C PRO A 114 8.02 23.52 -0.23
N CYS A 115 8.26 22.20 -0.14
CA CYS A 115 9.21 21.66 0.84
C CYS A 115 10.65 22.12 0.57
N THR A 116 11.02 22.29 -0.71
CA THR A 116 12.33 22.80 -1.12
C THR A 116 12.63 24.16 -0.50
N ASP A 117 11.67 25.07 -0.43
CA ASP A 117 11.85 26.40 0.17
C ASP A 117 12.10 26.29 1.68
N ALA A 118 11.36 25.41 2.38
CA ALA A 118 11.53 25.19 3.81
C ALA A 118 12.89 24.57 4.14
N ILE A 119 13.37 23.65 3.30
CA ILE A 119 14.68 22.99 3.40
C ILE A 119 15.81 24.02 3.23
N LEU A 120 15.74 24.82 2.17
CA LEU A 120 16.74 25.87 1.88
C LEU A 120 16.76 26.94 2.99
N ALA A 121 15.58 27.42 3.42
CA ALA A 121 15.46 28.42 4.48
C ALA A 121 15.95 27.88 5.85
N ALA A 122 15.99 26.58 6.05
CA ALA A 122 16.56 25.95 7.24
C ALA A 122 18.09 25.83 7.22
N GLY A 123 18.75 26.10 6.08
CA GLY A 123 20.19 25.98 5.95
C GLY A 123 20.69 24.52 5.87
N VAL A 124 19.81 23.58 5.49
CA VAL A 124 20.17 22.18 5.28
C VAL A 124 21.26 22.08 4.21
N ARG A 125 22.32 21.35 4.49
CA ARG A 125 23.50 21.24 3.60
C ARG A 125 23.41 20.07 2.64
N ARG A 126 22.87 18.93 3.08
CA ARG A 126 22.75 17.70 2.29
C ARG A 126 21.32 17.17 2.32
N VAL A 127 20.83 16.71 1.18
CA VAL A 127 19.52 16.09 1.05
C VAL A 127 19.68 14.73 0.39
N VAL A 128 19.29 13.66 1.09
CA VAL A 128 19.29 12.28 0.60
C VAL A 128 17.86 11.89 0.28
N VAL A 129 17.61 11.55 -0.96
CA VAL A 129 16.28 11.23 -1.48
C VAL A 129 16.22 9.76 -1.89
N GLY A 130 15.18 9.05 -1.45
CA GLY A 130 14.99 7.66 -1.80
C GLY A 130 14.65 7.47 -3.27
N ILE A 131 13.58 8.09 -3.74
CA ILE A 131 13.16 8.05 -5.15
C ILE A 131 12.71 9.43 -5.64
N GLU A 132 12.88 9.66 -6.95
CA GLU A 132 12.29 10.80 -7.66
C GLU A 132 10.76 10.63 -7.75
N ASP A 133 10.02 11.73 -7.66
CA ASP A 133 8.56 11.68 -7.80
C ASP A 133 8.18 11.60 -9.29
N PRO A 134 7.43 10.57 -9.73
CA PRO A 134 6.99 10.45 -11.12
C PRO A 134 5.90 11.46 -11.51
N ASP A 135 5.35 12.23 -10.57
CA ASP A 135 4.35 13.26 -10.88
C ASP A 135 4.95 14.31 -11.83
N PRO A 136 4.39 14.52 -13.03
CA PRO A 136 4.91 15.50 -13.99
C PRO A 136 5.05 16.93 -13.45
N GLN A 137 4.37 17.26 -12.34
CA GLN A 137 4.50 18.56 -11.69
C GLN A 137 5.75 18.65 -10.78
N VAL A 138 6.34 17.53 -10.40
CA VAL A 138 7.53 17.43 -9.53
C VAL A 138 8.74 16.98 -10.33
N ALA A 139 8.78 15.75 -10.75
CA ALA A 139 9.70 15.08 -11.68
C ALA A 139 11.10 15.73 -11.81
N GLY A 140 11.94 15.62 -10.78
CA GLY A 140 13.31 16.14 -10.73
C GLY A 140 13.43 17.64 -10.47
N ARG A 141 12.33 18.40 -10.47
CA ARG A 141 12.38 19.88 -10.28
C ARG A 141 12.78 20.26 -8.86
N GLY A 142 12.35 19.47 -7.86
CA GLY A 142 12.74 19.62 -6.47
C GLY A 142 14.24 19.41 -6.28
N LEU A 143 14.78 18.35 -6.89
CA LEU A 143 16.21 18.05 -6.85
C LEU A 143 17.05 19.19 -7.43
N VAL A 144 16.65 19.67 -8.63
CA VAL A 144 17.34 20.79 -9.29
C VAL A 144 17.26 22.08 -8.47
N GLN A 145 16.11 22.37 -7.84
CA GLN A 145 15.97 23.56 -6.98
C GLN A 145 16.89 23.48 -5.76
N LEU A 146 16.95 22.35 -5.09
CA LEU A 146 17.82 22.12 -3.94
C LEU A 146 19.31 22.26 -4.31
N GLN A 147 19.75 21.66 -5.43
CA GLN A 147 21.11 21.78 -5.94
C GLN A 147 21.48 23.25 -6.26
N ARG A 148 20.59 23.97 -6.93
CA ARG A 148 20.78 25.41 -7.22
C ARG A 148 20.84 26.26 -5.94
N GLY A 149 20.12 25.85 -4.90
CA GLY A 149 20.14 26.45 -3.58
C GLY A 149 21.39 26.12 -2.75
N GLY A 150 22.32 25.29 -3.26
CA GLY A 150 23.59 24.95 -2.64
C GLY A 150 23.55 23.69 -1.78
N CYS A 151 22.47 22.89 -1.84
CA CYS A 151 22.44 21.58 -1.20
C CYS A 151 23.20 20.53 -2.02
N ASP A 152 23.94 19.66 -1.32
CA ASP A 152 24.43 18.40 -1.86
C ASP A 152 23.25 17.40 -1.91
N VAL A 153 22.90 16.90 -3.11
CA VAL A 153 21.72 16.06 -3.31
C VAL A 153 22.13 14.68 -3.82
N GLU A 154 21.78 13.66 -3.05
CA GLU A 154 21.96 12.25 -3.40
C GLU A 154 20.60 11.58 -3.58
N VAL A 155 20.47 10.68 -4.59
CA VAL A 155 19.19 10.00 -4.91
C VAL A 155 19.44 8.50 -5.06
N GLY A 156 18.50 7.68 -4.62
CA GLY A 156 18.50 6.24 -4.87
C GLY A 156 18.74 5.37 -3.63
N VAL A 157 18.93 5.97 -2.46
CA VAL A 157 19.14 5.21 -1.23
C VAL A 157 17.85 4.50 -0.82
N CYS A 158 17.91 3.15 -0.70
CA CYS A 158 16.77 2.27 -0.42
C CYS A 158 15.61 2.36 -1.45
N ALA A 159 15.92 2.70 -2.70
CA ALA A 159 14.92 3.00 -3.73
C ALA A 159 13.90 1.87 -3.94
N GLU A 160 14.32 0.60 -3.95
CA GLU A 160 13.41 -0.53 -4.16
C GLU A 160 12.39 -0.69 -3.02
N GLN A 161 12.84 -0.54 -1.77
CA GLN A 161 11.97 -0.63 -0.60
C GLN A 161 10.93 0.51 -0.58
N ILE A 162 11.36 1.71 -0.96
CA ILE A 162 10.49 2.89 -1.04
C ILE A 162 9.49 2.75 -2.19
N ALA A 163 9.93 2.29 -3.36
CA ALA A 163 9.05 2.03 -4.50
C ALA A 163 7.99 0.99 -4.15
N GLU A 164 8.36 -0.07 -3.42
CA GLU A 164 7.40 -1.06 -2.90
C GLU A 164 6.40 -0.40 -1.93
N GLN A 165 6.89 0.37 -0.97
CA GLN A 165 6.04 1.05 0.01
C GLN A 165 5.07 2.03 -0.66
N LEU A 166 5.52 2.84 -1.62
CA LEU A 166 4.74 3.86 -2.32
C LEU A 166 4.04 3.34 -3.59
N ARG A 167 4.08 2.04 -3.87
CA ARG A 167 3.56 1.43 -5.10
C ARG A 167 2.18 1.93 -5.54
N PRO A 168 1.16 2.04 -4.67
CA PRO A 168 -0.15 2.59 -5.07
C PRO A 168 -0.08 4.04 -5.54
N TYR A 169 0.71 4.87 -4.90
CA TYR A 169 0.94 6.25 -5.31
C TYR A 169 1.64 6.33 -6.67
N LEU A 170 2.75 5.62 -6.82
CA LEU A 170 3.53 5.57 -8.07
C LEU A 170 2.68 5.07 -9.24
N HIS A 171 1.91 3.99 -9.02
CA HIS A 171 0.98 3.46 -10.02
C HIS A 171 -0.05 4.51 -10.46
N HIS A 172 -0.68 5.19 -9.48
CA HIS A 172 -1.67 6.22 -9.79
C HIS A 172 -1.06 7.38 -10.59
N ARG A 173 0.13 7.87 -10.21
CA ARG A 173 0.79 8.98 -10.89
C ARG A 173 1.22 8.64 -12.32
N THR A 174 1.56 7.38 -12.59
CA THR A 174 1.99 6.92 -13.92
C THR A 174 0.84 6.49 -14.82
N THR A 175 -0.27 5.99 -14.26
CA THR A 175 -1.37 5.43 -15.06
C THR A 175 -2.67 6.24 -15.00
N GLY A 176 -2.83 7.12 -14.02
CA GLY A 176 -4.08 7.81 -13.72
C GLY A 176 -5.16 6.92 -13.09
N ARG A 177 -4.86 5.64 -12.78
CA ARG A 177 -5.79 4.66 -12.21
C ARG A 177 -5.37 4.24 -10.81
N PRO A 178 -6.30 3.80 -9.94
CA PRO A 178 -5.95 3.24 -8.65
C PRO A 178 -5.20 1.91 -8.80
N TYR A 179 -4.29 1.65 -7.87
CA TYR A 179 -3.67 0.34 -7.69
C TYR A 179 -4.71 -0.65 -7.14
N VAL A 180 -5.02 -1.70 -7.89
CA VAL A 180 -6.07 -2.66 -7.54
C VAL A 180 -5.50 -3.82 -6.74
N VAL A 181 -5.98 -3.95 -5.50
CA VAL A 181 -5.71 -5.08 -4.61
C VAL A 181 -6.94 -5.99 -4.59
N LEU A 182 -6.83 -7.20 -5.14
CA LEU A 182 -7.88 -8.21 -5.04
C LEU A 182 -7.59 -9.12 -3.85
N LYS A 183 -8.41 -8.98 -2.78
CA LYS A 183 -8.33 -9.83 -1.60
C LYS A 183 -9.31 -10.99 -1.72
N LEU A 184 -8.84 -12.20 -1.52
CA LEU A 184 -9.62 -13.42 -1.51
C LEU A 184 -9.34 -14.23 -0.24
N ALA A 185 -10.36 -14.91 0.28
CA ALA A 185 -10.23 -15.85 1.40
C ALA A 185 -10.71 -17.22 0.96
N ALA A 186 -9.92 -18.26 1.24
CA ALA A 186 -10.24 -19.61 0.82
C ALA A 186 -9.66 -20.67 1.78
N THR A 187 -10.12 -21.90 1.60
CA THR A 187 -9.46 -23.10 2.12
C THR A 187 -8.18 -23.40 1.34
N LEU A 188 -7.31 -24.29 1.82
CA LEU A 188 -6.07 -24.69 1.12
C LEU A 188 -6.33 -25.32 -0.25
N ASP A 189 -7.51 -25.93 -0.45
CA ASP A 189 -7.95 -26.44 -1.76
C ASP A 189 -8.71 -25.39 -2.61
N GLY A 190 -8.60 -24.08 -2.24
CA GLY A 190 -9.09 -22.96 -3.03
C GLY A 190 -10.61 -22.76 -3.01
N ARG A 191 -11.33 -23.19 -1.99
CA ARG A 191 -12.78 -23.05 -1.88
C ARG A 191 -13.15 -21.86 -1.00
N ILE A 192 -14.13 -21.07 -1.48
CA ILE A 192 -14.57 -19.82 -0.82
C ILE A 192 -15.89 -19.97 -0.05
N ALA A 193 -16.53 -21.12 -0.15
CA ALA A 193 -17.75 -21.48 0.56
C ALA A 193 -17.87 -23.01 0.61
N ALA A 194 -18.70 -23.53 1.49
CA ALA A 194 -19.15 -24.91 1.46
C ALA A 194 -20.17 -25.12 0.30
N ARG A 195 -20.55 -26.37 0.03
CA ARG A 195 -21.49 -26.72 -1.05
C ARG A 195 -22.89 -26.10 -0.88
N ASP A 196 -23.32 -25.89 0.36
CA ASP A 196 -24.58 -25.22 0.69
C ASP A 196 -24.53 -23.68 0.58
N GLY A 197 -23.37 -23.12 0.23
CA GLY A 197 -23.13 -21.69 0.13
C GLY A 197 -22.70 -21.01 1.42
N SER A 198 -22.64 -21.73 2.55
CA SER A 198 -22.13 -21.18 3.82
C SER A 198 -20.63 -20.86 3.70
N SER A 199 -20.22 -19.64 4.12
CA SER A 199 -18.84 -19.16 4.00
C SER A 199 -18.28 -18.54 5.28
N GLN A 200 -19.08 -18.40 6.33
CA GLN A 200 -18.71 -17.74 7.56
C GLN A 200 -18.43 -18.77 8.68
N TRP A 201 -17.23 -18.84 9.26
CA TRP A 201 -16.01 -18.10 8.87
C TRP A 201 -14.97 -19.12 8.37
N ILE A 202 -14.46 -18.91 7.17
CA ILE A 202 -13.40 -19.75 6.62
C ILE A 202 -12.08 -19.43 7.32
N THR A 203 -11.79 -18.13 7.50
CA THR A 203 -10.51 -17.65 8.05
C THR A 203 -10.63 -17.17 9.50
N SER A 204 -9.51 -17.17 10.20
CA SER A 204 -9.37 -16.82 11.62
C SER A 204 -9.69 -15.35 11.93
N PRO A 205 -9.85 -14.99 13.22
CA PRO A 205 -9.95 -13.58 13.63
C PRO A 205 -8.75 -12.73 13.23
N GLN A 206 -7.54 -13.29 13.25
CA GLN A 206 -6.30 -12.61 12.86
C GLN A 206 -6.31 -12.24 11.37
N ALA A 207 -6.70 -13.17 10.50
CA ALA A 207 -6.86 -12.88 9.07
C ALA A 207 -7.95 -11.83 8.83
N ARG A 208 -9.06 -11.84 9.58
CA ARG A 208 -10.10 -10.81 9.49
C ARG A 208 -9.63 -9.44 9.98
N GLN A 209 -8.77 -9.38 11.02
CA GLN A 209 -8.15 -8.13 11.45
C GLN A 209 -7.27 -7.57 10.32
N ARG A 210 -6.48 -8.40 9.64
CA ARG A 210 -5.67 -7.98 8.49
C ARG A 210 -6.51 -7.40 7.35
N VAL A 211 -7.73 -7.92 7.13
CA VAL A 211 -8.68 -7.32 6.16
C VAL A 211 -9.04 -5.89 6.54
N HIS A 212 -9.24 -5.58 7.83
CA HIS A 212 -9.53 -4.21 8.28
C HIS A 212 -8.33 -3.28 8.08
N GLU A 213 -7.10 -3.78 8.16
CA GLU A 213 -5.90 -3.03 7.80
C GLU A 213 -5.88 -2.71 6.30
N LEU A 214 -6.15 -3.69 5.43
CA LEU A 214 -6.25 -3.48 3.98
C LEU A 214 -7.33 -2.44 3.63
N ARG A 215 -8.46 -2.45 4.32
CA ARG A 215 -9.52 -1.44 4.17
C ARG A 215 -9.04 -0.07 4.58
N ALA A 216 -8.37 0.05 5.73
CA ALA A 216 -7.84 1.32 6.23
C ALA A 216 -6.74 1.92 5.34
N GLU A 217 -6.02 1.07 4.59
CA GLU A 217 -5.00 1.47 3.62
C GLU A 217 -5.57 1.87 2.25
N SER A 218 -6.87 1.61 2.02
CA SER A 218 -7.53 1.82 0.71
C SER A 218 -8.50 3.00 0.77
N GLN A 219 -8.53 3.83 -0.27
CA GLN A 219 -9.47 4.96 -0.34
C GLN A 219 -10.83 4.53 -0.89
N ALA A 220 -10.88 3.40 -1.59
CA ALA A 220 -12.13 2.80 -2.05
C ALA A 220 -12.12 1.28 -1.86
N ILE A 221 -13.32 0.71 -1.64
CA ILE A 221 -13.56 -0.72 -1.57
C ILE A 221 -14.66 -1.10 -2.54
N CYS A 222 -14.44 -2.14 -3.34
CA CYS A 222 -15.36 -2.62 -4.35
C CYS A 222 -15.87 -4.02 -4.03
N THR A 223 -17.16 -4.21 -4.14
CA THR A 223 -17.79 -5.53 -4.07
C THR A 223 -18.85 -5.69 -5.18
N GLY A 224 -19.37 -6.90 -5.36
CA GLY A 224 -20.46 -7.17 -6.28
C GLY A 224 -21.84 -7.17 -5.59
N ALA A 225 -22.88 -6.77 -6.32
CA ALA A 225 -24.26 -6.82 -5.82
C ALA A 225 -24.69 -8.23 -5.35
N GLY A 226 -24.08 -9.30 -5.90
CA GLY A 226 -24.29 -10.66 -5.41
C GLY A 226 -23.81 -10.87 -3.98
N THR A 227 -22.62 -10.37 -3.65
CA THR A 227 -22.05 -10.42 -2.29
C THR A 227 -22.90 -9.57 -1.34
N VAL A 228 -23.36 -8.39 -1.77
CA VAL A 228 -24.25 -7.56 -0.94
C VAL A 228 -25.55 -8.30 -0.60
N ARG A 229 -26.16 -8.98 -1.56
CA ARG A 229 -27.37 -9.78 -1.30
C ARG A 229 -27.17 -11.01 -0.42
N ALA A 230 -25.98 -11.62 -0.48
CA ALA A 230 -25.68 -12.81 0.29
C ALA A 230 -25.27 -12.51 1.75
N ASP A 231 -24.42 -11.50 1.92
CA ASP A 231 -23.70 -11.28 3.17
C ASP A 231 -24.07 -9.97 3.90
N ASP A 232 -24.79 -9.06 3.22
CA ASP A 232 -25.13 -7.69 3.70
C ASP A 232 -23.96 -7.00 4.43
N PRO A 233 -22.79 -6.87 3.77
CA PRO A 233 -21.58 -6.39 4.41
C PRO A 233 -21.60 -4.88 4.60
N GLU A 234 -21.05 -4.39 5.72
CA GLU A 234 -20.85 -2.97 5.96
C GLU A 234 -19.64 -2.39 5.22
N LEU A 235 -18.61 -3.21 4.96
CA LEU A 235 -17.33 -2.85 4.34
C LEU A 235 -16.58 -1.68 5.05
N THR A 236 -16.80 -1.55 6.34
CA THR A 236 -16.19 -0.53 7.21
C THR A 236 -14.86 -0.98 7.81
N VAL A 237 -14.07 -0.02 8.28
CA VAL A 237 -12.88 -0.26 9.09
C VAL A 237 -13.30 -0.45 10.56
N ARG A 238 -12.85 -1.54 11.16
CA ARG A 238 -13.06 -1.86 12.58
C ARG A 238 -11.78 -2.50 13.12
N HIS A 239 -11.56 -2.40 14.43
CA HIS A 239 -10.41 -3.04 15.12
C HIS A 239 -9.02 -2.48 14.80
N VAL A 240 -8.92 -1.49 13.93
CA VAL A 240 -7.68 -0.76 13.59
C VAL A 240 -7.99 0.71 13.35
N ASP A 241 -7.00 1.56 13.52
CA ASP A 241 -7.12 2.98 13.19
C ASP A 241 -7.13 3.18 11.67
N GLY A 242 -8.01 4.05 11.22
CA GLY A 242 -8.15 4.41 9.80
C GLY A 242 -9.57 4.87 9.46
N SER A 243 -9.71 5.53 8.32
CA SER A 243 -10.99 5.96 7.80
C SER A 243 -11.66 4.86 6.98
N ASP A 244 -13.00 4.85 6.97
CA ASP A 244 -13.75 3.97 6.08
C ASP A 244 -13.45 4.29 4.62
N PRO A 245 -13.15 3.29 3.77
CA PRO A 245 -13.03 3.49 2.34
C PRO A 245 -14.39 3.82 1.72
N ARG A 246 -14.39 4.59 0.63
CA ARG A 246 -15.58 4.80 -0.19
C ARG A 246 -16.08 3.46 -0.74
N ARG A 247 -17.34 3.13 -0.51
CA ARG A 247 -17.94 1.88 -0.94
C ARG A 247 -18.42 1.95 -2.38
N VAL A 248 -18.08 0.92 -3.16
CA VAL A 248 -18.47 0.74 -4.57
C VAL A 248 -19.13 -0.63 -4.72
N VAL A 249 -20.29 -0.68 -5.35
CA VAL A 249 -20.99 -1.91 -5.67
C VAL A 249 -21.12 -2.04 -7.17
N VAL A 250 -20.58 -3.10 -7.74
CA VAL A 250 -20.80 -3.45 -9.16
C VAL A 250 -22.15 -4.15 -9.28
N GLY A 251 -23.07 -3.48 -9.97
CA GLY A 251 -24.50 -3.78 -10.01
C GLY A 251 -25.30 -2.99 -8.99
N ALA A 252 -26.61 -3.24 -8.90
CA ALA A 252 -27.52 -2.57 -7.99
C ALA A 252 -27.52 -3.23 -6.60
N ALA A 253 -27.32 -2.45 -5.55
CA ALA A 253 -27.46 -2.88 -4.16
C ALA A 253 -28.93 -2.79 -3.71
N PRO A 254 -29.42 -3.69 -2.83
CA PRO A 254 -30.72 -3.53 -2.19
C PRO A 254 -30.76 -2.18 -1.42
N ALA A 255 -31.87 -1.48 -1.50
CA ALA A 255 -32.01 -0.12 -0.92
C ALA A 255 -31.77 -0.06 0.60
N ASN A 256 -32.01 -1.17 1.29
CA ASN A 256 -31.82 -1.28 2.75
C ASN A 256 -30.50 -1.97 3.14
N ALA A 257 -29.59 -2.22 2.19
CA ALA A 257 -28.31 -2.89 2.46
C ALA A 257 -27.40 -1.99 3.32
N LYS A 258 -26.64 -2.60 4.22
CA LYS A 258 -25.71 -1.91 5.13
C LYS A 258 -24.55 -1.22 4.40
N VAL A 259 -24.28 -1.61 3.16
CA VAL A 259 -23.22 -1.02 2.34
C VAL A 259 -23.48 0.46 1.99
N HIS A 260 -24.72 0.93 2.14
CA HIS A 260 -25.05 2.33 1.86
C HIS A 260 -24.47 3.31 2.90
N PRO A 261 -24.10 4.56 2.48
CA PRO A 261 -24.09 5.03 1.09
C PRO A 261 -22.98 4.39 0.28
N CYS A 262 -23.25 4.06 -0.99
CA CYS A 262 -22.28 3.49 -1.91
C CYS A 262 -22.43 4.07 -3.32
N LEU A 263 -21.35 3.96 -4.12
CA LEU A 263 -21.41 4.18 -5.56
C LEU A 263 -21.87 2.87 -6.21
N GLU A 264 -23.00 2.88 -6.88
CA GLU A 264 -23.42 1.78 -7.77
C GLU A 264 -22.80 1.97 -9.15
N TRP A 265 -22.32 0.86 -9.73
CA TRP A 265 -21.66 0.87 -11.03
C TRP A 265 -22.14 -0.27 -11.91
N ASP A 266 -22.59 0.07 -13.12
CA ASP A 266 -23.12 -0.88 -14.13
C ASP A 266 -22.34 -0.89 -15.46
N GLY A 267 -21.30 -0.02 -15.57
CA GLY A 267 -20.44 0.08 -16.73
C GLY A 267 -19.23 -0.88 -16.73
N PRO A 268 -18.34 -0.76 -17.72
CA PRO A 268 -17.07 -1.48 -17.77
C PRO A 268 -16.19 -1.18 -16.56
N LEU A 269 -15.44 -2.19 -16.07
CA LEU A 269 -14.57 -2.03 -14.89
C LEU A 269 -13.44 -1.02 -15.14
N GLU A 270 -12.94 -0.94 -16.37
CA GLU A 270 -11.93 0.05 -16.76
C GLU A 270 -12.45 1.48 -16.54
N GLY A 271 -13.71 1.76 -16.93
CA GLY A 271 -14.35 3.04 -16.70
C GLY A 271 -14.54 3.36 -15.21
N LEU A 272 -14.76 2.34 -14.36
CA LEU A 272 -14.77 2.51 -12.91
C LEU A 272 -13.38 2.95 -12.42
N LEU A 273 -12.32 2.30 -12.89
CA LEU A 273 -10.95 2.63 -12.49
C LEU A 273 -10.56 4.04 -12.96
N ASP A 274 -10.92 4.42 -14.18
CA ASP A 274 -10.69 5.77 -14.71
C ASP A 274 -11.39 6.84 -13.86
N ARG A 275 -12.65 6.60 -13.49
CA ARG A 275 -13.41 7.49 -12.61
C ARG A 275 -12.79 7.62 -11.24
N LEU A 276 -12.48 6.49 -10.58
CA LEU A 276 -11.88 6.51 -9.24
C LEU A 276 -10.50 7.17 -9.24
N GLY A 277 -9.69 6.93 -10.28
CA GLY A 277 -8.40 7.58 -10.45
C GLY A 277 -8.53 9.11 -10.59
N ALA A 278 -9.45 9.59 -11.43
CA ALA A 278 -9.74 11.02 -11.59
C ALA A 278 -10.22 11.68 -10.28
N GLU A 279 -10.84 10.92 -9.37
CA GLU A 279 -11.27 11.35 -8.05
C GLU A 279 -10.14 11.25 -6.98
N GLY A 280 -8.92 10.84 -7.37
CA GLY A 280 -7.74 10.77 -6.50
C GLY A 280 -7.63 9.51 -5.65
N VAL A 281 -8.35 8.44 -5.98
CA VAL A 281 -8.22 7.13 -5.32
C VAL A 281 -6.89 6.51 -5.72
N LEU A 282 -5.98 6.34 -4.77
CA LEU A 282 -4.67 5.73 -4.99
C LEU A 282 -4.73 4.20 -4.98
N GLN A 283 -5.55 3.62 -4.10
CA GLN A 283 -5.72 2.18 -3.95
C GLN A 283 -7.19 1.80 -3.88
N LEU A 284 -7.58 0.80 -4.68
CA LEU A 284 -8.87 0.14 -4.65
C LEU A 284 -8.72 -1.26 -4.08
N LEU A 285 -9.39 -1.54 -2.97
CA LEU A 285 -9.52 -2.90 -2.44
C LEU A 285 -10.74 -3.56 -3.08
N VAL A 286 -10.57 -4.74 -3.66
CA VAL A 286 -11.68 -5.56 -4.17
C VAL A 286 -11.90 -6.73 -3.22
N GLU A 287 -13.03 -6.71 -2.51
CA GLU A 287 -13.53 -7.81 -1.70
C GLU A 287 -14.84 -8.32 -2.31
N SER A 288 -14.79 -9.41 -3.05
CA SER A 288 -15.92 -9.81 -3.87
C SER A 288 -16.07 -11.33 -3.98
N GLY A 289 -17.26 -11.75 -4.38
CA GLY A 289 -17.51 -13.13 -4.78
C GLY A 289 -16.81 -13.50 -6.09
N PRO A 290 -16.84 -14.80 -6.47
CA PRO A 290 -15.98 -15.37 -7.50
C PRO A 290 -16.24 -14.82 -8.90
N ARG A 291 -17.46 -14.32 -9.18
CA ARG A 291 -17.80 -13.75 -10.50
C ARG A 291 -17.09 -12.42 -10.75
N LEU A 292 -17.16 -11.48 -9.80
CA LEU A 292 -16.51 -10.18 -9.94
C LEU A 292 -14.99 -10.32 -9.83
N ALA A 293 -14.50 -11.19 -8.93
CA ALA A 293 -13.07 -11.53 -8.85
C ALA A 293 -12.55 -12.03 -10.23
N ALA A 294 -13.29 -12.94 -10.88
CA ALA A 294 -12.95 -13.42 -12.21
C ALA A 294 -12.98 -12.31 -13.28
N SER A 295 -13.91 -11.35 -13.19
CA SER A 295 -13.96 -10.22 -14.13
C SER A 295 -12.73 -9.32 -14.00
N PHE A 296 -12.32 -8.96 -12.79
CA PHE A 296 -11.07 -8.21 -12.56
C PHE A 296 -9.84 -8.99 -13.04
N HIS A 297 -9.77 -10.28 -12.72
CA HIS A 297 -8.66 -11.16 -13.13
C HIS A 297 -8.53 -11.26 -14.66
N ARG A 298 -9.62 -11.63 -15.35
CA ARG A 298 -9.63 -11.79 -16.82
C ARG A 298 -9.38 -10.47 -17.56
N GLY A 299 -9.85 -9.36 -17.01
CA GLY A 299 -9.57 -8.02 -17.54
C GLY A 299 -8.11 -7.57 -17.35
N GLY A 300 -7.28 -8.34 -16.62
CA GLY A 300 -5.90 -7.93 -16.31
C GLY A 300 -5.84 -6.67 -15.43
N LEU A 301 -6.91 -6.40 -14.66
CA LEU A 301 -7.07 -5.18 -13.88
C LEU A 301 -6.52 -5.28 -12.46
N VAL A 302 -6.05 -6.45 -12.05
CA VAL A 302 -5.49 -6.69 -10.71
C VAL A 302 -3.99 -6.44 -10.72
N ASN A 303 -3.53 -5.56 -9.85
CA ASN A 303 -2.10 -5.31 -9.63
C ASN A 303 -1.52 -6.26 -8.58
N ARG A 304 -2.30 -6.54 -7.50
CA ARG A 304 -1.88 -7.39 -6.38
C ARG A 304 -3.01 -8.30 -5.93
N TYR A 305 -2.69 -9.58 -5.76
CA TYR A 305 -3.57 -10.55 -5.14
C TYR A 305 -3.13 -10.76 -3.68
N VAL A 306 -4.08 -10.70 -2.76
CA VAL A 306 -3.88 -11.02 -1.35
C VAL A 306 -4.77 -12.19 -1.01
N LEU A 307 -4.18 -13.37 -0.82
CA LEU A 307 -4.87 -14.61 -0.56
C LEU A 307 -4.74 -14.94 0.92
N HIS A 308 -5.87 -15.04 1.64
CA HIS A 308 -5.90 -15.60 2.99
C HIS A 308 -6.33 -17.05 2.89
N LEU A 309 -5.46 -17.98 3.24
CA LEU A 309 -5.66 -19.42 3.12
C LEU A 309 -5.81 -20.05 4.51
N ALA A 310 -7.01 -20.58 4.80
CA ALA A 310 -7.25 -21.33 6.01
C ALA A 310 -6.73 -22.76 5.87
N PRO A 311 -6.18 -23.39 6.94
CA PRO A 311 -5.71 -24.77 6.95
C PRO A 311 -6.90 -25.76 6.98
N ALA A 312 -7.75 -25.69 5.99
CA ALA A 312 -8.97 -26.47 5.82
C ALA A 312 -9.13 -26.95 4.38
N PHE A 313 -9.91 -27.99 4.19
CA PHE A 313 -10.25 -28.55 2.90
C PHE A 313 -11.77 -28.71 2.81
N ALA A 314 -12.41 -28.11 1.82
CA ALA A 314 -13.85 -28.28 1.58
C ALA A 314 -14.14 -29.41 0.59
N GLY A 315 -13.26 -29.63 -0.39
CA GLY A 315 -13.40 -30.66 -1.41
C GLY A 315 -14.58 -30.48 -2.36
N GLY A 316 -14.80 -31.47 -3.22
CA GLY A 316 -15.97 -31.58 -4.10
C GLY A 316 -16.23 -30.36 -4.99
N ASP A 317 -17.53 -30.11 -5.25
CA ASP A 317 -18.02 -29.04 -6.15
C ASP A 317 -18.24 -27.69 -5.44
N ALA A 318 -17.60 -27.49 -4.25
CA ALA A 318 -17.67 -26.23 -3.54
C ALA A 318 -17.11 -25.06 -4.42
N PRO A 319 -17.67 -23.82 -4.29
CA PRO A 319 -17.26 -22.70 -5.13
C PRO A 319 -15.76 -22.38 -5.01
N GLY A 320 -15.09 -22.17 -6.15
CA GLY A 320 -13.68 -21.76 -6.20
C GLY A 320 -13.48 -20.25 -6.15
N LEU A 321 -12.21 -19.82 -6.11
CA LEU A 321 -11.80 -18.40 -6.06
C LEU A 321 -12.32 -17.58 -7.25
N PHE A 322 -12.37 -18.18 -8.44
CA PHE A 322 -12.83 -17.54 -9.68
C PHE A 322 -13.92 -18.36 -10.33
N ALA A 323 -15.00 -17.71 -10.74
CA ALA A 323 -16.11 -18.33 -11.46
C ALA A 323 -15.95 -18.18 -12.97
N GLY A 324 -16.57 -19.10 -13.72
CA GLY A 324 -16.56 -19.17 -15.18
C GLY A 324 -15.45 -20.07 -15.71
N ASP A 325 -15.22 -19.99 -17.01
CA ASP A 325 -14.22 -20.80 -17.67
C ASP A 325 -12.82 -20.41 -17.21
N GLY A 326 -12.07 -21.39 -16.76
CA GLY A 326 -10.65 -21.23 -16.41
C GLY A 326 -9.77 -21.28 -17.66
N ALA A 327 -8.44 -21.42 -17.44
CA ALA A 327 -7.50 -21.67 -18.52
C ALA A 327 -7.85 -23.00 -19.22
N GLY A 328 -7.99 -22.97 -20.53
CA GLY A 328 -8.29 -24.16 -21.32
C GLY A 328 -7.11 -25.13 -21.42
N THR A 329 -5.91 -24.60 -21.28
CA THR A 329 -4.65 -25.36 -21.32
C THR A 329 -3.70 -24.88 -20.23
N ILE A 330 -2.69 -25.71 -19.91
CA ILE A 330 -1.66 -25.35 -18.92
C ILE A 330 -0.80 -24.14 -19.37
N SER A 331 -0.70 -23.88 -20.66
CA SER A 331 0.01 -22.74 -21.24
C SER A 331 -0.75 -21.41 -21.10
N GLU A 332 -2.06 -21.47 -20.87
CA GLU A 332 -2.92 -20.28 -20.66
C GLU A 332 -3.01 -19.87 -19.19
N LEU A 333 -2.38 -20.63 -18.29
CA LEU A 333 -2.38 -20.26 -16.88
C LEU A 333 -1.77 -18.87 -16.68
N TRP A 334 -2.50 -18.00 -16.01
CA TRP A 334 -1.91 -16.79 -15.47
C TRP A 334 -0.83 -17.16 -14.45
N ARG A 335 0.35 -16.58 -14.58
CA ARG A 335 1.48 -16.80 -13.67
C ARG A 335 1.88 -15.49 -13.06
N GLY A 336 2.04 -15.47 -11.75
CA GLY A 336 2.53 -14.34 -10.98
C GLY A 336 3.76 -14.73 -10.16
N ARG A 337 4.39 -13.73 -9.58
CA ARG A 337 5.49 -13.86 -8.63
C ARG A 337 4.93 -13.77 -7.21
N VAL A 338 5.30 -14.70 -6.34
CA VAL A 338 5.01 -14.59 -4.90
C VAL A 338 5.90 -13.49 -4.32
N VAL A 339 5.27 -12.48 -3.72
CA VAL A 339 5.94 -11.34 -3.08
C VAL A 339 6.25 -11.65 -1.63
N SER A 340 5.25 -12.19 -0.91
CA SER A 340 5.43 -12.57 0.50
C SER A 340 4.50 -13.71 0.89
N VAL A 341 4.89 -14.43 1.93
CA VAL A 341 4.07 -15.42 2.64
C VAL A 341 4.21 -15.18 4.13
N CYS A 342 3.09 -14.89 4.79
CA CYS A 342 3.07 -14.58 6.22
C CYS A 342 2.02 -15.42 6.95
N ALA A 343 2.30 -15.79 8.19
CA ALA A 343 1.32 -16.44 9.05
C ALA A 343 0.38 -15.39 9.68
N LEU A 344 -0.93 -15.64 9.62
CA LEU A 344 -1.98 -14.86 10.28
C LEU A 344 -2.71 -15.73 11.32
N GLY A 345 -2.08 -15.98 12.45
CA GLY A 345 -2.55 -17.00 13.38
C GLY A 345 -2.44 -18.38 12.75
N PRO A 346 -3.54 -19.16 12.60
CA PRO A 346 -3.51 -20.45 11.92
C PRO A 346 -3.49 -20.35 10.39
N ASP A 347 -3.85 -19.19 9.83
CA ASP A 347 -3.97 -18.98 8.38
C ASP A 347 -2.67 -18.48 7.77
N LEU A 348 -2.61 -18.50 6.44
CA LEU A 348 -1.53 -17.90 5.66
C LEU A 348 -2.07 -16.70 4.86
N GLU A 349 -1.31 -15.60 4.84
CA GLU A 349 -1.43 -14.57 3.81
C GLU A 349 -0.39 -14.85 2.72
N VAL A 350 -0.83 -14.99 1.48
CA VAL A 350 0.06 -15.13 0.31
C VAL A 350 -0.21 -13.93 -0.59
N VAL A 351 0.83 -13.14 -0.84
CA VAL A 351 0.77 -11.99 -1.74
C VAL A 351 1.40 -12.34 -3.07
N VAL A 352 0.66 -12.12 -4.16
CA VAL A 352 1.11 -12.43 -5.53
C VAL A 352 0.92 -11.21 -6.42
N GLU A 353 1.90 -10.94 -7.27
CA GLU A 353 1.86 -9.90 -8.31
C GLU A 353 2.18 -10.48 -9.69
N ARG A 354 1.88 -9.71 -10.71
CA ARG A 354 2.17 -10.08 -12.10
C ARG A 354 3.66 -10.00 -12.41
#